data_43408e97b542ec95893c6eee11294401
#
_entry.id   43408e97b542ec95893c6eee11294401
#
_cell.length_a   1.000
_cell.length_b   1.000
_cell.length_c   1.000
_cell.angle_alpha   90.00
_cell.angle_beta   90.00
_cell.angle_gamma   90.00
#
_symmetry.space_group_name_H-M   'P 1'
#
loop_
_entity.id
_entity.type
_entity.pdbx_description
1 polymer ?
#
loop_
_entity_poly.entity_id
_entity_poly.type
_entity_poly.pdbx_seq_one_letter_code
_entity_poly.pdbx_strand_id
1 'polypeptide(L)'
;TIVLEAKAVANGNLALKGWSLSFDSLWTLDVPVYVLAVALSGARSLLLEAVPAAIAASAVVAAAWVARSGRRGAPAVVAACATVSLLGLPSHTLAIFLLKGGLHVTTALWCLLAFAALRRGRFGWGWLASVALFATALLGDLLALAFGVVPACLAGLVAMARARSWRAGAAPVSAALAGSALAAGSRELADAIGSFSLVHVQSDVQLHKMLANAKALPANLAHLLGAGAGFYGTGGVPGALQSAHVAGLLVVVVALVASFGALVHGAATGGPASTGGSRVDDGTGAPRAHGAPFAGRGPVAVSHRPGTRPSSPAPGWRLDDMVLLGALGSLFAYVALARSANPAYSRYLTPAVIFGAVLAGRLLGRLTSAARLSLKPRAAMALGAVLIGCFAAGTGLQLAQPTPPQATARLATFLAQHDLRAGLGDYWCSSVVTVQSGGKVVVRPVIANAHGRLVRYARQTSAGWYAGHDFGFFVFNTTQSFGGASQRSAARTFGPPSRTMSFGPYRVLIWPHPVEVSPVGLAT
;
A
#
# COMPACT_ATOMS: atom_id res chain seq x y z
N THR A 1 -3.99 13.08 -11.63
CA THR A 1 -5.37 13.54 -11.31
C THR A 1 -5.50 13.89 -9.84
N ILE A 2 -4.97 13.09 -8.90
CA ILE A 2 -5.12 13.25 -7.44
C ILE A 2 -4.77 14.66 -6.91
N VAL A 3 -3.76 15.34 -7.50
CA VAL A 3 -3.44 16.75 -7.16
C VAL A 3 -4.60 17.70 -7.53
N LEU A 4 -5.32 17.41 -8.62
CA LEU A 4 -6.48 18.21 -9.04
C LEU A 4 -7.72 17.93 -8.17
N GLU A 5 -7.89 16.68 -7.72
CA GLU A 5 -8.89 16.31 -6.71
C GLU A 5 -8.62 17.05 -5.40
N ALA A 6 -7.37 16.99 -4.92
CA ALA A 6 -6.94 17.68 -3.72
C ALA A 6 -7.14 19.20 -3.82
N LYS A 7 -6.87 19.79 -4.98
CA LYS A 7 -7.14 21.21 -5.24
C LYS A 7 -8.66 21.53 -5.18
N ALA A 8 -9.50 20.64 -5.71
CA ALA A 8 -10.96 20.81 -5.62
C ALA A 8 -11.44 20.78 -4.16
N VAL A 9 -10.92 19.82 -3.36
CA VAL A 9 -11.22 19.72 -1.93
C VAL A 9 -10.72 20.95 -1.17
N ALA A 10 -9.47 21.39 -1.42
CA ALA A 10 -8.90 22.58 -0.79
C ALA A 10 -9.67 23.87 -1.12
N ASN A 11 -10.35 23.91 -2.28
CA ASN A 11 -11.22 25.01 -2.72
C ASN A 11 -12.69 24.85 -2.23
N GLY A 12 -12.95 23.96 -1.27
CA GLY A 12 -14.26 23.82 -0.62
C GLY A 12 -15.16 22.71 -1.16
N ASN A 13 -14.79 22.02 -2.24
CA ASN A 13 -15.55 20.86 -2.73
C ASN A 13 -15.15 19.58 -1.98
N LEU A 14 -15.44 19.54 -0.66
CA LEU A 14 -15.05 18.45 0.24
C LEU A 14 -15.62 17.09 -0.20
N ALA A 15 -16.82 17.07 -0.71
CA ALA A 15 -17.52 15.87 -1.17
C ALA A 15 -17.22 15.51 -2.63
N LEU A 16 -16.33 16.26 -3.32
CA LEU A 16 -16.03 16.10 -4.74
C LEU A 16 -17.30 16.01 -5.61
N LYS A 17 -18.29 16.89 -5.34
CA LYS A 17 -19.53 16.96 -6.13
C LYS A 17 -19.23 17.16 -7.60
N GLY A 18 -19.92 16.40 -8.47
CA GLY A 18 -19.71 16.41 -9.92
C GLY A 18 -18.48 15.62 -10.38
N TRP A 19 -17.74 14.96 -9.47
CA TRP A 19 -16.67 14.07 -9.84
C TRP A 19 -17.16 12.63 -10.01
N SER A 20 -16.45 11.89 -10.83
CA SER A 20 -16.61 10.44 -10.97
C SER A 20 -15.28 9.77 -10.63
N LEU A 21 -15.29 8.89 -9.65
CA LEU A 21 -14.08 8.20 -9.14
C LEU A 21 -14.18 6.69 -9.36
N SER A 22 -13.05 5.99 -9.27
CA SER A 22 -13.00 4.52 -9.25
C SER A 22 -13.19 3.98 -7.84
N PHE A 23 -13.35 2.66 -7.69
CA PHE A 23 -13.43 1.98 -6.37
C PHE A 23 -12.15 2.14 -5.53
N ASP A 24 -11.01 2.37 -6.17
CA ASP A 24 -9.75 2.80 -5.59
C ASP A 24 -9.64 4.34 -5.66
N SER A 25 -10.63 5.01 -5.10
CA SER A 25 -10.74 6.47 -5.13
C SER A 25 -9.64 7.18 -4.35
N LEU A 26 -9.12 6.51 -3.33
CA LEU A 26 -8.15 7.02 -2.35
C LEU A 26 -8.60 8.29 -1.62
N TRP A 27 -9.90 8.59 -1.68
CA TRP A 27 -10.50 9.82 -1.15
C TRP A 27 -10.20 10.03 0.34
N THR A 28 -10.23 8.97 1.14
CA THR A 28 -9.93 9.01 2.58
C THR A 28 -8.48 8.61 2.90
N LEU A 29 -7.69 8.24 1.91
CA LEU A 29 -6.33 7.73 2.06
C LEU A 29 -5.28 8.76 1.60
N ASP A 30 -5.00 8.80 0.30
CA ASP A 30 -3.97 9.66 -0.27
C ASP A 30 -4.47 11.11 -0.39
N VAL A 31 -5.74 11.31 -0.80
CA VAL A 31 -6.30 12.66 -1.07
C VAL A 31 -6.13 13.61 0.12
N PRO A 32 -6.38 13.25 1.39
CA PRO A 32 -6.17 14.15 2.53
C PRO A 32 -4.71 14.62 2.66
N VAL A 33 -3.74 13.75 2.36
CA VAL A 33 -2.31 14.11 2.40
C VAL A 33 -2.00 15.12 1.29
N TYR A 34 -2.55 14.89 0.08
CA TYR A 34 -2.43 15.83 -1.02
C TYR A 34 -3.15 17.16 -0.75
N VAL A 35 -4.31 17.15 -0.08
CA VAL A 35 -5.04 18.37 0.31
C VAL A 35 -4.18 19.22 1.24
N LEU A 36 -3.58 18.60 2.26
CA LEU A 36 -2.66 19.31 3.16
C LEU A 36 -1.47 19.89 2.38
N ALA A 37 -0.86 19.10 1.51
CA ALA A 37 0.27 19.54 0.70
C ALA A 37 -0.09 20.68 -0.26
N VAL A 38 -1.27 20.60 -0.92
CA VAL A 38 -1.80 21.66 -1.80
C VAL A 38 -2.12 22.93 -1.01
N ALA A 39 -2.72 22.80 0.18
CA ALA A 39 -3.01 23.95 1.05
C ALA A 39 -1.73 24.69 1.47
N LEU A 40 -0.64 23.96 1.73
CA LEU A 40 0.64 24.52 2.16
C LEU A 40 1.49 25.09 1.02
N SER A 41 1.43 24.50 -0.18
CA SER A 41 2.38 24.83 -1.26
C SER A 41 1.72 25.20 -2.60
N GLY A 42 0.41 25.10 -2.70
CA GLY A 42 -0.30 25.16 -3.97
C GLY A 42 -0.20 23.86 -4.78
N ALA A 43 -0.97 23.76 -5.86
CA ALA A 43 -0.97 22.61 -6.75
C ALA A 43 0.26 22.65 -7.69
N ARG A 44 1.39 22.12 -7.22
CA ARG A 44 2.68 22.11 -7.92
C ARG A 44 3.06 20.70 -8.40
N SER A 45 3.86 20.62 -9.45
CA SER A 45 4.36 19.34 -9.99
C SER A 45 5.19 18.53 -8.99
N LEU A 46 5.93 19.20 -8.08
CA LEU A 46 6.69 18.56 -7.01
C LEU A 46 5.83 17.63 -6.14
N LEU A 47 4.53 17.93 -5.97
CA LEU A 47 3.62 17.10 -5.18
C LEU A 47 3.39 15.72 -5.78
N LEU A 48 3.61 15.54 -7.10
CA LEU A 48 3.53 14.24 -7.76
C LEU A 48 4.62 13.27 -7.29
N GLU A 49 5.69 13.78 -6.69
CA GLU A 49 6.84 13.00 -6.20
C GLU A 49 6.92 13.04 -4.67
N ALA A 50 6.79 14.21 -4.06
CA ALA A 50 6.98 14.41 -2.63
C ALA A 50 5.92 13.70 -1.78
N VAL A 51 4.65 13.74 -2.18
CA VAL A 51 3.57 13.11 -1.39
C VAL A 51 3.66 11.58 -1.44
N PRO A 52 3.81 10.91 -2.60
CA PRO A 52 4.03 9.47 -2.63
C PRO A 52 5.29 9.04 -1.87
N ALA A 53 6.37 9.82 -1.95
CA ALA A 53 7.59 9.54 -1.18
C ALA A 53 7.35 9.60 0.35
N ALA A 54 6.59 10.60 0.83
CA ALA A 54 6.22 10.70 2.23
C ALA A 54 5.33 9.52 2.68
N ILE A 55 4.36 9.11 1.86
CA ILE A 55 3.51 7.95 2.10
C ILE A 55 4.36 6.67 2.16
N ALA A 56 5.24 6.46 1.18
CA ALA A 56 6.14 5.30 1.15
C ALA A 56 7.05 5.25 2.38
N ALA A 57 7.66 6.38 2.75
CA ALA A 57 8.48 6.48 3.96
C ALA A 57 7.67 6.14 5.23
N SER A 58 6.44 6.64 5.32
CA SER A 58 5.53 6.32 6.43
C SER A 58 5.20 4.82 6.48
N ALA A 59 5.00 4.18 5.34
CA ALA A 59 4.76 2.73 5.25
C ALA A 59 5.99 1.93 5.69
N VAL A 60 7.21 2.33 5.29
CA VAL A 60 8.47 1.72 5.73
C VAL A 60 8.66 1.84 7.24
N VAL A 61 8.45 3.03 7.80
CA VAL A 61 8.56 3.29 9.25
C VAL A 61 7.55 2.46 10.03
N ALA A 62 6.28 2.44 9.60
CA ALA A 62 5.23 1.65 10.23
C ALA A 62 5.54 0.15 10.15
N ALA A 63 5.97 -0.36 9.00
CA ALA A 63 6.36 -1.75 8.81
C ALA A 63 7.51 -2.15 9.73
N ALA A 64 8.58 -1.35 9.81
CA ALA A 64 9.70 -1.57 10.71
C ALA A 64 9.29 -1.53 12.19
N TRP A 65 8.42 -0.58 12.56
CA TRP A 65 7.86 -0.49 13.90
C TRP A 65 7.04 -1.73 14.26
N VAL A 66 6.20 -2.22 13.35
CA VAL A 66 5.43 -3.45 13.54
C VAL A 66 6.35 -4.68 13.60
N ALA A 67 7.36 -4.77 12.75
CA ALA A 67 8.30 -5.88 12.72
C ALA A 67 9.06 -6.02 14.05
N ARG A 68 9.55 -4.92 14.63
CA ARG A 68 10.26 -4.93 15.91
C ARG A 68 9.35 -5.12 17.12
N SER A 69 8.04 -4.96 16.95
CA SER A 69 7.10 -4.93 18.07
C SER A 69 7.09 -6.23 18.88
N GLY A 70 7.09 -6.10 20.21
CA GLY A 70 7.18 -7.23 21.14
C GLY A 70 8.60 -7.80 21.32
N ARG A 71 9.63 -7.14 20.77
CA ARG A 71 11.04 -7.51 20.90
C ARG A 71 11.84 -6.38 21.50
N ARG A 72 12.98 -6.69 22.14
CA ARG A 72 13.94 -5.73 22.71
C ARG A 72 15.36 -6.12 22.30
N GLY A 73 16.29 -5.16 22.36
CA GLY A 73 17.70 -5.37 22.06
C GLY A 73 17.96 -5.81 20.61
N ALA A 74 18.96 -6.69 20.40
CA ALA A 74 19.41 -7.13 19.09
C ALA A 74 18.30 -7.71 18.19
N PRO A 75 17.37 -8.58 18.67
CA PRO A 75 16.27 -9.08 17.86
C PRO A 75 15.34 -8.00 17.31
N ALA A 76 15.13 -6.91 18.05
CA ALA A 76 14.31 -5.79 17.59
C ALA A 76 15.03 -4.99 16.51
N VAL A 77 16.34 -4.79 16.65
CA VAL A 77 17.17 -4.09 15.65
C VAL A 77 17.21 -4.90 14.36
N VAL A 78 17.52 -6.21 14.42
CA VAL A 78 17.56 -7.09 13.24
C VAL A 78 16.21 -7.08 12.51
N ALA A 79 15.10 -7.19 13.25
CA ALA A 79 13.77 -7.15 12.67
C ALA A 79 13.50 -5.83 11.92
N ALA A 80 13.83 -4.71 12.52
CA ALA A 80 13.65 -3.39 11.91
C ALA A 80 14.57 -3.20 10.68
N CYS A 81 15.87 -3.53 10.81
CA CYS A 81 16.84 -3.38 9.71
C CYS A 81 16.46 -4.23 8.50
N ALA A 82 16.07 -5.49 8.70
CA ALA A 82 15.64 -6.37 7.62
C ALA A 82 14.41 -5.80 6.89
N THR A 83 13.43 -5.28 7.64
CA THR A 83 12.24 -4.67 7.04
C THR A 83 12.58 -3.39 6.27
N VAL A 84 13.44 -2.52 6.84
CA VAL A 84 13.90 -1.29 6.17
C VAL A 84 14.71 -1.63 4.91
N SER A 85 15.58 -2.64 4.94
CA SER A 85 16.33 -3.06 3.76
C SER A 85 15.42 -3.51 2.63
N LEU A 86 14.40 -4.31 2.94
CA LEU A 86 13.47 -4.84 1.93
C LEU A 86 12.52 -3.79 1.33
N LEU A 87 12.13 -2.78 2.10
CA LEU A 87 11.12 -1.78 1.70
C LEU A 87 11.69 -0.38 1.47
N GLY A 88 12.63 0.05 2.31
CA GLY A 88 13.18 1.40 2.29
C GLY A 88 14.33 1.56 1.29
N LEU A 89 14.91 0.45 0.85
CA LEU A 89 15.91 0.38 -0.21
C LEU A 89 15.41 -0.54 -1.32
N PRO A 90 14.29 -0.17 -1.96
CA PRO A 90 13.57 -1.03 -2.87
C PRO A 90 14.33 -1.27 -4.17
N SER A 91 13.99 -2.37 -4.87
CA SER A 91 14.35 -2.52 -6.28
C SER A 91 13.74 -1.39 -7.11
N HIS A 92 14.27 -1.15 -8.31
CA HIS A 92 13.71 -0.17 -9.23
C HIS A 92 12.21 -0.38 -9.49
N THR A 93 11.79 -1.63 -9.70
CA THR A 93 10.38 -1.96 -9.94
C THR A 93 9.50 -1.68 -8.71
N LEU A 94 9.95 -2.08 -7.52
CA LEU A 94 9.22 -1.79 -6.29
C LEU A 94 9.17 -0.30 -6.00
N ALA A 95 10.28 0.44 -6.24
CA ALA A 95 10.33 1.90 -6.09
C ALA A 95 9.28 2.60 -6.95
N ILE A 96 9.11 2.18 -8.22
CA ILE A 96 8.06 2.72 -9.08
C ILE A 96 6.68 2.54 -8.44
N PHE A 97 6.37 1.36 -7.92
CA PHE A 97 5.06 1.11 -7.30
C PHE A 97 4.88 1.81 -5.95
N LEU A 98 5.94 1.98 -5.17
CA LEU A 98 5.89 2.74 -3.92
C LEU A 98 5.74 4.25 -4.14
N LEU A 99 6.35 4.78 -5.21
CA LEU A 99 6.47 6.23 -5.44
C LEU A 99 5.51 6.77 -6.51
N LYS A 100 4.75 5.91 -7.20
CA LYS A 100 3.83 6.37 -8.26
C LYS A 100 2.53 6.99 -7.72
N GLY A 101 2.24 6.82 -6.43
CA GLY A 101 0.99 7.24 -5.79
C GLY A 101 -0.23 6.42 -6.26
N GLY A 102 -1.24 6.32 -5.41
CA GLY A 102 -2.49 5.64 -5.77
C GLY A 102 -2.38 4.14 -6.07
N LEU A 103 -1.40 3.43 -5.48
CA LEU A 103 -1.11 2.02 -5.78
C LEU A 103 -1.22 1.11 -4.53
N HIS A 104 -2.25 1.32 -3.71
CA HIS A 104 -2.59 0.51 -2.54
C HIS A 104 -1.56 0.53 -1.39
N VAL A 105 -0.52 1.38 -1.46
CA VAL A 105 0.49 1.52 -0.39
C VAL A 105 -0.14 2.07 0.87
N THR A 106 -0.95 3.12 0.75
CA THR A 106 -1.66 3.74 1.87
C THR A 106 -2.69 2.78 2.46
N THR A 107 -3.39 2.03 1.60
CA THR A 107 -4.33 0.97 2.05
C THR A 107 -3.61 -0.07 2.90
N ALA A 108 -2.46 -0.57 2.43
CA ALA A 108 -1.64 -1.52 3.19
C ALA A 108 -1.13 -0.92 4.51
N LEU A 109 -0.73 0.36 4.50
CA LEU A 109 -0.31 1.10 5.70
C LEU A 109 -1.45 1.16 6.72
N TRP A 110 -2.67 1.54 6.32
CA TRP A 110 -3.83 1.62 7.21
C TRP A 110 -4.20 0.25 7.78
N CYS A 111 -4.23 -0.79 6.95
CA CYS A 111 -4.48 -2.17 7.40
C CYS A 111 -3.40 -2.64 8.39
N LEU A 112 -2.13 -2.37 8.13
CA LEU A 112 -1.01 -2.71 9.03
C LEU A 112 -1.13 -2.00 10.38
N LEU A 113 -1.50 -0.72 10.38
CA LEU A 113 -1.73 0.06 11.59
C LEU A 113 -2.94 -0.47 12.38
N ALA A 114 -4.03 -0.86 11.68
CA ALA A 114 -5.19 -1.49 12.30
C ALA A 114 -4.82 -2.81 12.99
N PHE A 115 -4.04 -3.68 12.33
CA PHE A 115 -3.52 -4.90 12.94
C PHE A 115 -2.65 -4.62 14.17
N ALA A 116 -1.79 -3.59 14.09
CA ALA A 116 -0.94 -3.19 15.19
C ALA A 116 -1.73 -2.62 16.38
N ALA A 117 -2.80 -1.88 16.12
CA ALA A 117 -3.68 -1.32 17.15
C ALA A 117 -4.45 -2.44 17.88
N LEU A 118 -4.92 -3.46 17.16
CA LEU A 118 -5.57 -4.65 17.74
C LEU A 118 -4.65 -5.48 18.64
N ARG A 119 -3.33 -5.40 18.47
CA ARG A 119 -2.35 -6.19 19.24
C ARG A 119 -2.55 -6.15 20.75
N ARG A 120 -3.13 -5.10 21.29
CA ARG A 120 -3.40 -4.95 22.73
C ARG A 120 -4.56 -5.83 23.22
N GLY A 121 -5.28 -6.50 22.34
CA GLY A 121 -6.15 -7.64 22.62
C GLY A 121 -7.44 -7.37 23.38
N ARG A 122 -7.83 -6.12 23.55
CA ARG A 122 -9.00 -5.74 24.35
C ARG A 122 -9.86 -4.70 23.64
N PHE A 123 -11.14 -4.70 23.96
CA PHE A 123 -12.04 -3.59 23.65
C PHE A 123 -11.55 -2.34 24.39
N GLY A 124 -11.20 -1.31 23.63
CA GLY A 124 -10.66 -0.05 24.13
C GLY A 124 -10.12 0.81 22.99
N TRP A 125 -9.26 1.77 23.26
CA TRP A 125 -8.74 2.69 22.26
C TRP A 125 -8.10 2.00 21.03
N GLY A 126 -7.42 0.86 21.23
CA GLY A 126 -6.86 0.09 20.13
C GLY A 126 -7.93 -0.51 19.20
N TRP A 127 -9.04 -0.96 19.77
CA TRP A 127 -10.19 -1.45 19.01
C TRP A 127 -10.86 -0.31 18.23
N LEU A 128 -11.15 0.83 18.88
CA LEU A 128 -11.71 2.01 18.23
C LEU A 128 -10.82 2.51 17.09
N ALA A 129 -9.50 2.61 17.33
CA ALA A 129 -8.54 2.98 16.29
C ALA A 129 -8.57 2.01 15.11
N SER A 130 -8.71 0.69 15.36
CA SER A 130 -8.80 -0.30 14.29
C SER A 130 -10.09 -0.19 13.50
N VAL A 131 -11.22 0.07 14.15
CA VAL A 131 -12.52 0.35 13.49
C VAL A 131 -12.37 1.55 12.56
N ALA A 132 -11.83 2.66 13.06
CA ALA A 132 -11.62 3.87 12.26
C ALA A 132 -10.66 3.64 11.08
N LEU A 133 -9.54 2.92 11.31
CA LEU A 133 -8.56 2.61 10.27
C LEU A 133 -9.14 1.69 9.18
N PHE A 134 -9.91 0.66 9.54
CA PHE A 134 -10.60 -0.19 8.56
C PHE A 134 -11.66 0.59 7.79
N ALA A 135 -12.48 1.41 8.46
CA ALA A 135 -13.48 2.23 7.79
C ALA A 135 -12.83 3.21 6.80
N THR A 136 -11.78 3.91 7.22
CA THR A 136 -11.02 4.82 6.37
C THR A 136 -10.40 4.10 5.18
N ALA A 137 -9.80 2.92 5.40
CA ALA A 137 -9.21 2.12 4.33
C ALA A 137 -10.26 1.68 3.29
N LEU A 138 -11.41 1.18 3.76
CA LEU A 138 -12.50 0.72 2.88
C LEU A 138 -13.16 1.84 2.07
N LEU A 139 -13.34 3.01 2.67
CA LEU A 139 -13.90 4.18 1.97
C LEU A 139 -12.99 4.68 0.86
N GLY A 140 -11.69 4.53 1.00
CA GLY A 140 -10.72 4.96 0.00
C GLY A 140 -10.37 3.88 -1.03
N ASP A 141 -10.40 2.61 -0.62
CA ASP A 141 -9.97 1.50 -1.45
C ASP A 141 -10.64 0.19 -1.02
N LEU A 142 -11.50 -0.34 -1.88
CA LEU A 142 -12.24 -1.58 -1.60
C LEU A 142 -11.32 -2.80 -1.41
N LEU A 143 -10.08 -2.76 -1.92
CA LEU A 143 -9.11 -3.85 -1.70
C LEU A 143 -8.70 -3.99 -0.23
N ALA A 144 -9.00 -3.02 0.63
CA ALA A 144 -8.89 -3.18 2.08
C ALA A 144 -9.71 -4.36 2.63
N LEU A 145 -10.76 -4.80 1.91
CA LEU A 145 -11.44 -6.06 2.24
C LEU A 145 -10.48 -7.25 2.14
N ALA A 146 -9.72 -7.34 1.05
CA ALA A 146 -8.87 -8.50 0.78
C ALA A 146 -7.65 -8.57 1.70
N PHE A 147 -6.98 -7.44 1.99
CA PHE A 147 -5.75 -7.47 2.80
C PHE A 147 -5.88 -6.86 4.20
N GLY A 148 -7.06 -6.42 4.61
CA GLY A 148 -7.32 -5.85 5.94
C GLY A 148 -8.43 -6.56 6.69
N VAL A 149 -9.67 -6.37 6.22
CA VAL A 149 -10.89 -6.81 6.93
C VAL A 149 -11.02 -8.32 6.98
N VAL A 150 -10.96 -9.00 5.83
CA VAL A 150 -11.05 -10.47 5.77
C VAL A 150 -9.93 -11.14 6.56
N PRO A 151 -8.64 -10.71 6.42
CA PRO A 151 -7.56 -11.17 7.27
C PRO A 151 -7.81 -11.03 8.78
N ALA A 152 -8.34 -9.89 9.23
CA ALA A 152 -8.65 -9.67 10.63
C ALA A 152 -9.77 -10.63 11.13
N CYS A 153 -10.82 -10.81 10.32
CA CYS A 153 -11.88 -11.78 10.60
C CYS A 153 -11.34 -13.21 10.69
N LEU A 154 -10.58 -13.65 9.69
CA LEU A 154 -10.01 -15.00 9.65
C LEU A 154 -9.04 -15.25 10.81
N ALA A 155 -8.16 -14.30 11.13
CA ALA A 155 -7.27 -14.40 12.29
C ALA A 155 -8.07 -14.53 13.60
N GLY A 156 -9.16 -13.77 13.72
CA GLY A 156 -10.07 -13.88 14.87
C GLY A 156 -10.75 -15.24 14.95
N LEU A 157 -11.26 -15.76 13.83
CA LEU A 157 -11.88 -17.10 13.78
C LEU A 157 -10.88 -18.21 14.13
N VAL A 158 -9.66 -18.13 13.60
CA VAL A 158 -8.58 -19.07 13.96
C VAL A 158 -8.26 -19.01 15.45
N ALA A 159 -8.25 -17.80 16.03
CA ALA A 159 -8.03 -17.63 17.47
C ALA A 159 -9.18 -18.24 18.30
N MET A 160 -10.43 -18.08 17.87
CA MET A 160 -11.60 -18.71 18.51
C MET A 160 -11.48 -20.24 18.47
N ALA A 161 -11.14 -20.81 17.32
CA ALA A 161 -10.97 -22.24 17.16
C ALA A 161 -9.85 -22.80 18.05
N ARG A 162 -8.66 -22.14 18.05
CA ARG A 162 -7.51 -22.54 18.88
C ARG A 162 -7.83 -22.52 20.38
N ALA A 163 -8.49 -21.47 20.83
CA ALA A 163 -8.81 -21.29 22.26
C ALA A 163 -10.12 -21.96 22.68
N ARG A 164 -10.87 -22.54 21.74
CA ARG A 164 -12.22 -23.04 21.96
C ARG A 164 -13.11 -22.05 22.70
N SER A 165 -12.93 -20.76 22.40
CA SER A 165 -13.62 -19.66 23.07
C SER A 165 -13.84 -18.49 22.10
N TRP A 166 -15.10 -18.07 21.95
CA TRP A 166 -15.44 -16.92 21.11
C TRP A 166 -14.73 -15.61 21.53
N ARG A 167 -14.47 -15.46 22.84
CA ARG A 167 -13.79 -14.28 23.40
C ARG A 167 -12.38 -14.09 22.87
N ALA A 168 -11.72 -15.18 22.48
CA ALA A 168 -10.34 -15.14 22.02
C ALA A 168 -10.16 -14.39 20.69
N GLY A 169 -11.17 -14.35 19.83
CA GLY A 169 -11.12 -13.69 18.52
C GLY A 169 -12.14 -12.56 18.34
N ALA A 170 -12.97 -12.28 19.38
CA ALA A 170 -14.05 -11.30 19.26
C ALA A 170 -13.58 -9.90 18.88
N ALA A 171 -12.44 -9.45 19.40
CA ALA A 171 -11.94 -8.09 19.13
C ALA A 171 -11.57 -7.87 17.64
N PRO A 172 -10.76 -8.71 16.96
CA PRO A 172 -10.46 -8.50 15.55
C PRO A 172 -11.70 -8.67 14.65
N VAL A 173 -12.57 -9.66 14.92
CA VAL A 173 -13.80 -9.87 14.13
C VAL A 173 -14.73 -8.67 14.26
N SER A 174 -15.03 -8.24 15.50
CA SER A 174 -15.93 -7.10 15.72
C SER A 174 -15.35 -5.78 15.21
N ALA A 175 -14.03 -5.55 15.30
CA ALA A 175 -13.41 -4.35 14.73
C ALA A 175 -13.53 -4.32 13.20
N ALA A 176 -13.29 -5.46 12.54
CA ALA A 176 -13.42 -5.59 11.10
C ALA A 176 -14.87 -5.36 10.63
N LEU A 177 -15.85 -5.98 11.30
CA LEU A 177 -17.27 -5.81 10.98
C LEU A 177 -17.76 -4.38 11.28
N ALA A 178 -17.40 -3.82 12.43
CA ALA A 178 -17.78 -2.46 12.79
C ALA A 178 -17.14 -1.43 11.85
N GLY A 179 -15.87 -1.62 11.45
CA GLY A 179 -15.21 -0.80 10.44
C GLY A 179 -15.90 -0.87 9.08
N SER A 180 -16.32 -2.07 8.66
CA SER A 180 -17.08 -2.24 7.42
C SER A 180 -18.46 -1.58 7.47
N ALA A 181 -19.19 -1.72 8.59
CA ALA A 181 -20.49 -1.07 8.78
C ALA A 181 -20.35 0.46 8.79
N LEU A 182 -19.33 0.98 9.47
CA LEU A 182 -19.05 2.41 9.48
C LEU A 182 -18.69 2.94 8.07
N ALA A 183 -17.90 2.19 7.30
CA ALA A 183 -17.58 2.55 5.92
C ALA A 183 -18.85 2.58 5.04
N ALA A 184 -19.69 1.53 5.13
CA ALA A 184 -20.94 1.47 4.37
C ALA A 184 -21.87 2.63 4.73
N GLY A 185 -22.13 2.88 6.03
CA GLY A 185 -22.95 4.01 6.47
C GLY A 185 -22.39 5.37 6.06
N SER A 186 -21.06 5.55 6.13
CA SER A 186 -20.43 6.79 5.66
C SER A 186 -20.55 6.95 4.15
N ARG A 187 -20.54 5.86 3.38
CA ARG A 187 -20.75 5.91 1.92
C ARG A 187 -22.17 6.31 1.59
N GLU A 188 -23.18 5.70 2.22
CA GLU A 188 -24.59 6.07 2.06
C GLU A 188 -24.83 7.56 2.40
N LEU A 189 -24.23 8.04 3.50
CA LEU A 189 -24.30 9.45 3.86
C LEU A 189 -23.65 10.35 2.79
N ALA A 190 -22.49 9.95 2.28
CA ALA A 190 -21.81 10.68 1.23
C ALA A 190 -22.67 10.77 -0.05
N ASP A 191 -23.32 9.66 -0.43
CA ASP A 191 -24.22 9.61 -1.57
C ASP A 191 -25.46 10.49 -1.35
N ALA A 192 -26.05 10.48 -0.15
CA ALA A 192 -27.20 11.30 0.22
C ALA A 192 -26.93 12.82 0.13
N ILE A 193 -25.70 13.26 0.39
CA ILE A 193 -25.29 14.67 0.24
C ILE A 193 -24.82 15.02 -1.18
N GLY A 194 -24.93 14.07 -2.12
CA GLY A 194 -24.53 14.26 -3.51
C GLY A 194 -23.02 14.33 -3.72
N SER A 195 -22.26 13.45 -3.05
CA SER A 195 -20.81 13.34 -3.25
C SER A 195 -20.46 12.82 -4.66
N PHE A 196 -19.18 12.51 -4.86
CA PHE A 196 -18.71 11.89 -6.12
C PHE A 196 -19.45 10.57 -6.43
N SER A 197 -19.65 10.31 -7.73
CA SER A 197 -20.15 9.01 -8.21
C SER A 197 -19.03 8.01 -8.35
N LEU A 198 -19.28 6.72 -8.01
CA LEU A 198 -18.36 5.64 -8.29
C LEU A 198 -18.64 5.03 -9.65
N VAL A 199 -17.60 4.95 -10.49
CA VAL A 199 -17.69 4.26 -11.78
C VAL A 199 -17.50 2.77 -11.55
N HIS A 200 -18.52 2.00 -11.84
CA HIS A 200 -18.46 0.54 -11.79
C HIS A 200 -17.51 0.01 -12.86
N VAL A 201 -16.50 -0.69 -12.42
CA VAL A 201 -15.63 -1.46 -13.31
C VAL A 201 -16.15 -2.89 -13.28
N GLN A 202 -16.67 -3.37 -14.40
CA GLN A 202 -16.94 -4.79 -14.51
C GLN A 202 -15.62 -5.55 -14.36
N SER A 203 -15.45 -6.21 -13.22
CA SER A 203 -14.38 -7.15 -13.01
C SER A 203 -14.85 -8.49 -13.57
N ASP A 204 -14.51 -8.78 -14.83
CA ASP A 204 -14.69 -10.11 -15.37
C ASP A 204 -13.70 -11.07 -14.70
N VAL A 205 -14.11 -11.63 -13.57
CA VAL A 205 -13.37 -12.73 -12.94
C VAL A 205 -13.56 -13.96 -13.83
N GLN A 206 -12.53 -14.27 -14.59
CA GLN A 206 -12.55 -15.42 -15.53
C GLN A 206 -11.49 -16.42 -15.11
N LEU A 207 -11.86 -17.69 -14.98
CA LEU A 207 -10.98 -18.76 -14.51
C LEU A 207 -9.66 -18.85 -15.30
N HIS A 208 -9.72 -18.71 -16.63
CA HIS A 208 -8.52 -18.76 -17.47
C HIS A 208 -7.56 -17.58 -17.18
N LYS A 209 -8.08 -16.38 -16.86
CA LYS A 209 -7.27 -15.24 -16.45
C LYS A 209 -6.64 -15.49 -15.08
N MET A 210 -7.39 -16.03 -14.14
CA MET A 210 -6.87 -16.39 -12.82
C MET A 210 -5.73 -17.41 -12.93
N LEU A 211 -5.86 -18.42 -13.77
CA LEU A 211 -4.80 -19.41 -14.01
C LEU A 211 -3.55 -18.78 -14.66
N ALA A 212 -3.74 -17.87 -15.63
CA ALA A 212 -2.64 -17.13 -16.23
C ALA A 212 -1.92 -16.23 -15.20
N ASN A 213 -2.69 -15.51 -14.38
CA ASN A 213 -2.15 -14.68 -13.32
C ASN A 213 -1.42 -15.51 -12.25
N ALA A 214 -1.97 -16.66 -11.86
CA ALA A 214 -1.32 -17.57 -10.92
C ALA A 214 0.02 -18.11 -11.45
N LYS A 215 0.09 -18.46 -12.73
CA LYS A 215 1.34 -18.87 -13.39
C LYS A 215 2.38 -17.75 -13.43
N ALA A 216 1.95 -16.50 -13.64
CA ALA A 216 2.83 -15.33 -13.69
C ALA A 216 3.23 -14.80 -12.31
N LEU A 217 2.53 -15.19 -11.24
CA LEU A 217 2.74 -14.68 -9.88
C LEU A 217 4.20 -14.79 -9.41
N PRO A 218 4.89 -15.96 -9.51
CA PRO A 218 6.28 -16.05 -9.06
C PRO A 218 7.23 -15.11 -9.80
N ALA A 219 7.09 -15.02 -11.13
CA ALA A 219 7.91 -14.12 -11.95
C ALA A 219 7.64 -12.65 -11.60
N ASN A 220 6.38 -12.24 -11.47
CA ASN A 220 6.03 -10.87 -11.12
C ASN A 220 6.48 -10.49 -9.69
N LEU A 221 6.42 -11.43 -8.75
CA LEU A 221 6.96 -11.21 -7.40
C LEU A 221 8.48 -11.09 -7.41
N ALA A 222 9.18 -11.93 -8.19
CA ALA A 222 10.62 -11.84 -8.38
C ALA A 222 11.02 -10.49 -9.02
N HIS A 223 10.31 -10.05 -10.06
CA HIS A 223 10.54 -8.74 -10.66
C HIS A 223 10.29 -7.59 -9.67
N LEU A 224 9.22 -7.67 -8.88
CA LEU A 224 8.87 -6.65 -7.90
C LEU A 224 9.94 -6.51 -6.82
N LEU A 225 10.54 -7.62 -6.39
CA LEU A 225 11.63 -7.64 -5.41
C LEU A 225 13.04 -7.48 -6.03
N GLY A 226 13.15 -7.31 -7.35
CA GLY A 226 14.43 -7.09 -8.04
C GLY A 226 15.25 -8.35 -8.29
N ALA A 227 14.67 -9.54 -8.09
CA ALA A 227 15.33 -10.83 -8.28
C ALA A 227 15.27 -11.35 -9.74
N GLY A 228 14.54 -10.69 -10.62
CA GLY A 228 14.40 -11.02 -12.04
C GLY A 228 14.89 -9.92 -12.97
N ALA A 229 14.98 -10.19 -14.28
CA ALA A 229 15.24 -9.18 -15.29
C ALA A 229 14.10 -8.13 -15.26
N GLY A 230 14.43 -6.87 -15.04
CA GLY A 230 13.45 -5.83 -14.76
C GLY A 230 12.59 -5.49 -15.98
N PHE A 231 11.28 -5.41 -15.79
CA PHE A 231 10.33 -4.97 -16.81
C PHE A 231 10.56 -3.52 -17.26
N TYR A 232 11.04 -2.67 -16.35
CA TYR A 232 11.32 -1.24 -16.63
C TYR A 232 12.80 -0.97 -16.97
N GLY A 233 13.54 -1.99 -17.40
CA GLY A 233 14.93 -1.84 -17.78
C GLY A 233 15.85 -1.71 -16.56
N THR A 234 16.46 -2.80 -16.14
CA THR A 234 17.58 -2.75 -15.19
C THR A 234 18.85 -2.53 -15.99
N GLY A 235 19.08 -1.33 -16.45
CA GLY A 235 20.38 -1.00 -17.03
C GLY A 235 21.48 -1.30 -16.01
N GLY A 236 22.19 -2.42 -16.21
CA GLY A 236 23.47 -2.65 -15.54
C GLY A 236 23.48 -2.74 -14.02
N VAL A 237 22.46 -3.33 -13.39
CA VAL A 237 22.53 -3.62 -11.95
C VAL A 237 23.65 -4.62 -11.70
N PRO A 238 24.66 -4.29 -10.86
CA PRO A 238 25.74 -5.22 -10.55
C PRO A 238 25.21 -6.56 -10.01
N GLY A 239 25.79 -7.68 -10.44
CA GLY A 239 25.36 -9.03 -10.02
C GLY A 239 25.28 -9.22 -8.50
N ALA A 240 26.16 -8.55 -7.74
CA ALA A 240 26.13 -8.54 -6.29
C ALA A 240 24.82 -7.96 -5.73
N LEU A 241 24.28 -6.89 -6.33
CA LEU A 241 23.01 -6.30 -5.90
C LEU A 241 21.84 -7.20 -6.27
N GLN A 242 21.85 -7.82 -7.44
CA GLN A 242 20.84 -8.79 -7.84
C GLN A 242 20.84 -9.99 -6.87
N SER A 243 22.00 -10.46 -6.43
CA SER A 243 22.12 -11.52 -5.42
C SER A 243 21.49 -11.11 -4.08
N ALA A 244 21.67 -9.86 -3.65
CA ALA A 244 21.01 -9.33 -2.44
C ALA A 244 19.49 -9.31 -2.57
N HIS A 245 18.96 -8.93 -3.74
CA HIS A 245 17.52 -8.97 -4.01
C HIS A 245 16.96 -10.39 -4.06
N VAL A 246 17.70 -11.36 -4.64
CA VAL A 246 17.34 -12.78 -4.61
C VAL A 246 17.29 -13.29 -3.16
N ALA A 247 18.31 -12.97 -2.35
CA ALA A 247 18.31 -13.32 -0.93
C ALA A 247 17.11 -12.69 -0.19
N GLY A 248 16.79 -11.43 -0.47
CA GLY A 248 15.60 -10.75 0.07
C GLY A 248 14.30 -11.48 -0.28
N LEU A 249 14.14 -11.87 -1.55
CA LEU A 249 12.98 -12.66 -2.01
C LEU A 249 12.88 -13.99 -1.26
N LEU A 250 14.00 -14.73 -1.14
CA LEU A 250 14.03 -16.02 -0.43
C LEU A 250 13.63 -15.86 1.03
N VAL A 251 14.12 -14.83 1.73
CA VAL A 251 13.74 -14.55 3.12
C VAL A 251 12.26 -14.24 3.26
N VAL A 252 11.68 -13.47 2.32
CA VAL A 252 10.24 -13.19 2.30
C VAL A 252 9.44 -14.48 2.10
N VAL A 253 9.80 -15.30 1.12
CA VAL A 253 9.11 -16.57 0.85
C VAL A 253 9.20 -17.51 2.04
N VAL A 254 10.40 -17.69 2.63
CA VAL A 254 10.59 -18.51 3.83
C VAL A 254 9.76 -17.99 5.00
N ALA A 255 9.68 -16.67 5.17
CA ALA A 255 8.87 -16.07 6.23
C ALA A 255 7.37 -16.32 6.03
N LEU A 256 6.87 -16.24 4.79
CA LEU A 256 5.48 -16.57 4.46
C LEU A 256 5.18 -18.06 4.74
N VAL A 257 6.04 -18.96 4.27
CA VAL A 257 5.88 -20.41 4.47
C VAL A 257 5.96 -20.78 5.95
N ALA A 258 6.94 -20.26 6.68
CA ALA A 258 7.09 -20.51 8.12
C ALA A 258 5.90 -19.96 8.93
N SER A 259 5.39 -18.78 8.55
CA SER A 259 4.22 -18.20 9.21
C SER A 259 2.95 -18.99 8.89
N PHE A 260 2.80 -19.48 7.66
CA PHE A 260 1.69 -20.35 7.26
C PHE A 260 1.74 -21.70 8.01
N GLY A 261 2.90 -22.34 8.08
CA GLY A 261 3.10 -23.55 8.87
C GLY A 261 2.75 -23.35 10.34
N ALA A 262 3.13 -22.22 10.94
CA ALA A 262 2.79 -21.88 12.31
C ALA A 262 1.28 -21.62 12.50
N LEU A 263 0.61 -21.03 11.50
CA LEU A 263 -0.83 -20.83 11.48
C LEU A 263 -1.57 -22.18 11.49
N VAL A 264 -1.23 -23.07 10.57
CA VAL A 264 -1.86 -24.40 10.41
C VAL A 264 -1.59 -25.28 11.62
N HIS A 265 -0.33 -25.40 12.07
CA HIS A 265 0.03 -26.22 13.23
C HIS A 265 -0.68 -25.73 14.50
N GLY A 266 -0.69 -24.42 14.72
CA GLY A 266 -1.39 -23.86 15.88
C GLY A 266 -2.91 -24.06 15.82
N ALA A 267 -3.52 -24.16 14.63
CA ALA A 267 -4.93 -24.49 14.47
C ALA A 267 -5.19 -25.97 14.76
N ALA A 268 -4.29 -26.87 14.35
CA ALA A 268 -4.45 -28.31 14.51
C ALA A 268 -4.24 -28.77 15.96
N THR A 269 -3.32 -28.16 16.71
CA THR A 269 -2.95 -28.62 18.06
C THR A 269 -3.86 -28.11 19.17
N GLY A 270 -4.71 -27.11 18.93
CA GLY A 270 -5.69 -26.61 19.89
C GLY A 270 -5.15 -26.12 21.24
N GLY A 271 -3.83 -26.04 21.39
CA GLY A 271 -3.16 -25.65 22.63
C GLY A 271 -2.79 -24.18 22.68
N PRO A 272 -2.82 -23.53 23.84
CA PRO A 272 -2.17 -22.25 24.01
C PRO A 272 -0.70 -22.45 23.67
N ALA A 273 -0.18 -21.63 22.73
CA ALA A 273 1.25 -21.64 22.42
C ALA A 273 1.99 -21.47 23.74
N SER A 274 2.73 -22.48 24.14
CA SER A 274 3.68 -22.36 25.23
C SER A 274 4.59 -21.20 24.88
N THR A 275 4.29 -20.03 25.44
CA THR A 275 5.32 -19.00 25.58
C THR A 275 6.42 -19.69 26.35
N GLY A 276 7.53 -20.01 25.70
CA GLY A 276 8.72 -20.51 26.34
C GLY A 276 9.28 -19.45 27.29
N GLY A 277 8.55 -19.23 28.35
CA GLY A 277 9.05 -18.70 29.58
C GLY A 277 9.80 -19.84 30.23
N SER A 278 11.13 -19.92 30.03
CA SER A 278 11.96 -20.68 30.92
C SER A 278 11.57 -20.23 32.33
N ARG A 279 10.86 -21.10 33.06
CA ARG A 279 10.97 -21.05 34.50
C ARG A 279 12.47 -21.20 34.76
N VAL A 280 13.10 -20.12 35.07
CA VAL A 280 14.33 -20.14 35.83
C VAL A 280 13.88 -20.78 37.15
N ASP A 281 14.12 -22.08 37.28
CA ASP A 281 14.13 -22.73 38.57
C ASP A 281 15.24 -22.03 39.34
N ASP A 282 14.84 -21.10 40.19
CA ASP A 282 15.71 -20.58 41.25
C ASP A 282 15.95 -21.73 42.22
N GLY A 283 16.80 -22.64 41.77
CA GLY A 283 17.38 -23.71 42.56
C GLY A 283 18.37 -23.14 43.57
N THR A 284 17.89 -22.37 44.51
CA THR A 284 18.59 -22.11 45.75
C THR A 284 18.16 -23.15 46.77
N GLY A 285 18.72 -24.35 46.62
CA GLY A 285 18.83 -25.34 47.70
C GLY A 285 19.77 -24.81 48.76
N ALA A 286 19.23 -24.09 49.71
CA ALA A 286 19.96 -23.75 50.95
C ALA A 286 19.98 -25.00 51.87
N PRO A 287 21.16 -25.42 52.37
CA PRO A 287 21.24 -26.51 53.31
C PRO A 287 20.61 -26.11 54.65
N ARG A 288 19.73 -27.00 55.17
CA ARG A 288 19.20 -26.87 56.54
C ARG A 288 20.37 -26.98 57.55
N ALA A 289 20.67 -25.89 58.21
CA ALA A 289 21.44 -25.90 59.46
C ALA A 289 20.47 -26.11 60.64
N HIS A 290 20.73 -27.21 61.40
CA HIS A 290 20.14 -27.45 62.69
C HIS A 290 20.72 -26.52 63.76
N GLY A 291 19.90 -25.96 64.61
CA GLY A 291 20.37 -25.60 65.96
C GLY A 291 19.97 -24.26 66.52
N ALA A 292 19.19 -24.37 67.55
CA ALA A 292 19.06 -23.57 68.76
C ALA A 292 17.89 -22.55 68.88
N PRO A 293 17.22 -22.54 70.03
CA PRO A 293 16.08 -21.72 70.33
C PRO A 293 16.50 -20.45 71.10
N PHE A 294 15.96 -19.31 70.72
CA PHE A 294 15.82 -18.21 71.70
C PHE A 294 14.64 -17.28 71.37
N ALA A 295 13.95 -16.94 72.43
CA ALA A 295 12.74 -16.16 72.51
C ALA A 295 12.92 -14.69 72.12
N GLY A 296 11.90 -14.13 71.45
CA GLY A 296 11.81 -12.69 71.24
C GLY A 296 10.53 -12.34 70.47
N ARG A 297 9.42 -12.10 71.16
CA ARG A 297 8.19 -11.55 70.57
C ARG A 297 8.43 -10.10 70.14
N GLY A 298 8.61 -9.84 68.86
CA GLY A 298 8.48 -8.54 68.23
C GLY A 298 7.20 -8.47 67.37
N PRO A 299 6.60 -7.28 67.19
CA PRO A 299 5.33 -7.17 66.47
C PRO A 299 5.49 -7.58 64.99
N VAL A 300 4.61 -8.48 64.55
CA VAL A 300 4.54 -8.96 63.18
C VAL A 300 4.08 -7.81 62.30
N ALA A 301 5.05 -7.16 61.61
CA ALA A 301 4.76 -6.30 60.50
C ALA A 301 4.15 -7.15 59.39
N VAL A 302 2.85 -7.06 59.19
CA VAL A 302 2.14 -7.62 58.05
C VAL A 302 2.65 -6.88 56.81
N SER A 303 3.68 -7.44 56.17
CA SER A 303 4.09 -6.98 54.86
C SER A 303 2.95 -7.31 53.87
N HIS A 304 2.15 -6.31 53.54
CA HIS A 304 1.28 -6.36 52.41
C HIS A 304 2.16 -6.56 51.15
N ARG A 305 2.37 -7.81 50.74
CA ARG A 305 2.83 -8.11 49.38
C ARG A 305 1.85 -7.42 48.45
N PRO A 306 2.29 -6.46 47.61
CA PRO A 306 1.42 -5.89 46.59
C PRO A 306 0.89 -7.05 45.76
N GLY A 307 -0.42 -7.27 45.80
CA GLY A 307 -1.09 -8.35 45.12
C GLY A 307 -0.64 -8.36 43.66
N THR A 308 -0.01 -9.46 43.25
CA THR A 308 0.31 -9.73 41.84
C THR A 308 -0.99 -9.62 41.08
N ARG A 309 -1.18 -8.50 40.34
CA ARG A 309 -2.32 -8.35 39.41
C ARG A 309 -2.34 -9.60 38.55
N PRO A 310 -3.46 -10.33 38.50
CA PRO A 310 -3.56 -11.51 37.67
C PRO A 310 -3.16 -11.09 36.25
N SER A 311 -2.10 -11.72 35.74
CA SER A 311 -1.63 -11.50 34.36
C SER A 311 -2.79 -11.82 33.44
N SER A 312 -3.33 -10.78 32.80
CA SER A 312 -4.42 -10.96 31.84
C SER A 312 -3.99 -11.99 30.80
N PRO A 313 -4.81 -13.01 30.52
CA PRO A 313 -4.46 -14.03 29.53
C PRO A 313 -4.08 -13.32 28.21
N ALA A 314 -2.99 -13.76 27.61
CA ALA A 314 -2.55 -13.24 26.32
C ALA A 314 -3.66 -13.43 25.28
N PRO A 315 -3.90 -12.48 24.37
CA PRO A 315 -4.92 -12.62 23.34
C PRO A 315 -4.66 -13.89 22.51
N GLY A 316 -5.71 -14.66 22.23
CA GLY A 316 -5.61 -15.92 21.49
C GLY A 316 -5.15 -15.74 20.02
N TRP A 317 -5.29 -14.54 19.46
CA TRP A 317 -4.86 -14.19 18.10
C TRP A 317 -3.47 -13.56 18.10
N ARG A 318 -2.77 -13.73 16.97
CA ARG A 318 -1.40 -13.25 16.80
C ARG A 318 -1.35 -12.20 15.68
N LEU A 319 -0.55 -11.17 15.87
CA LEU A 319 -0.28 -10.17 14.83
C LEU A 319 0.25 -10.82 13.55
N ASP A 320 1.11 -11.83 13.69
CA ASP A 320 1.68 -12.56 12.56
C ASP A 320 0.62 -13.25 11.71
N ASP A 321 -0.47 -13.76 12.33
CA ASP A 321 -1.59 -14.39 11.61
C ASP A 321 -2.31 -13.35 10.73
N MET A 322 -2.59 -12.15 11.25
CA MET A 322 -3.23 -11.08 10.46
C MET A 322 -2.34 -10.59 9.32
N VAL A 323 -1.04 -10.37 9.59
CA VAL A 323 -0.08 -9.91 8.58
C VAL A 323 0.10 -10.96 7.48
N LEU A 324 0.18 -12.26 7.85
CA LEU A 324 0.23 -13.36 6.89
C LEU A 324 -1.01 -13.40 6.01
N LEU A 325 -2.20 -13.38 6.64
CA LEU A 325 -3.48 -13.42 5.93
C LEU A 325 -3.65 -12.19 5.04
N GLY A 326 -3.15 -11.02 5.46
CA GLY A 326 -3.09 -9.82 4.64
C GLY A 326 -2.21 -9.98 3.40
N ALA A 327 -1.04 -10.59 3.55
CA ALA A 327 -0.17 -10.93 2.42
C ALA A 327 -0.86 -11.90 1.45
N LEU A 328 -1.47 -12.98 1.98
CA LEU A 328 -2.21 -13.96 1.16
C LEU A 328 -3.42 -13.33 0.47
N GLY A 329 -4.14 -12.42 1.13
CA GLY A 329 -5.24 -11.66 0.55
C GLY A 329 -4.79 -10.78 -0.63
N SER A 330 -3.61 -10.15 -0.53
CA SER A 330 -3.02 -9.40 -1.64
C SER A 330 -2.60 -10.30 -2.81
N LEU A 331 -2.00 -11.47 -2.54
CA LEU A 331 -1.70 -12.47 -3.57
C LEU A 331 -2.98 -12.96 -4.27
N PHE A 332 -4.02 -13.24 -3.49
CA PHE A 332 -5.33 -13.61 -4.01
C PHE A 332 -5.95 -12.50 -4.87
N ALA A 333 -5.90 -11.23 -4.40
CA ALA A 333 -6.39 -10.09 -5.16
C ALA A 333 -5.67 -9.96 -6.51
N TYR A 334 -4.35 -10.18 -6.57
CA TYR A 334 -3.61 -10.22 -7.81
C TYR A 334 -4.13 -11.33 -8.75
N VAL A 335 -4.26 -12.55 -8.25
CA VAL A 335 -4.71 -13.70 -9.05
C VAL A 335 -6.13 -13.49 -9.58
N ALA A 336 -7.04 -13.01 -8.73
CA ALA A 336 -8.46 -12.89 -9.05
C ALA A 336 -8.81 -11.63 -9.85
N LEU A 337 -8.18 -10.48 -9.56
CA LEU A 337 -8.62 -9.18 -10.05
C LEU A 337 -7.69 -8.54 -11.09
N ALA A 338 -6.43 -9.03 -11.24
CA ALA A 338 -5.56 -8.52 -12.29
C ALA A 338 -6.14 -8.87 -13.67
N ARG A 339 -6.30 -7.85 -14.51
CA ARG A 339 -6.89 -8.03 -15.84
C ARG A 339 -6.05 -8.88 -16.78
N SER A 340 -4.75 -8.95 -16.53
CA SER A 340 -3.80 -9.77 -17.29
C SER A 340 -2.57 -10.06 -16.45
N ALA A 341 -1.80 -11.06 -16.86
CA ALA A 341 -0.51 -11.42 -16.29
C ALA A 341 0.61 -10.36 -16.52
N ASN A 342 0.28 -9.22 -17.12
CA ASN A 342 1.23 -8.14 -17.41
C ASN A 342 1.83 -7.59 -16.09
N PRO A 343 3.16 -7.39 -16.01
CA PRO A 343 3.85 -6.83 -14.85
C PRO A 343 3.30 -5.48 -14.36
N ALA A 344 2.63 -4.69 -15.19
CA ALA A 344 1.97 -3.45 -14.76
C ALA A 344 0.89 -3.68 -13.68
N TYR A 345 0.32 -4.89 -13.61
CA TYR A 345 -0.64 -5.28 -12.56
C TYR A 345 0.04 -5.77 -11.27
N SER A 346 1.38 -5.84 -11.21
CA SER A 346 2.12 -6.17 -9.98
C SER A 346 1.87 -5.16 -8.83
N ARG A 347 1.22 -4.03 -9.11
CA ARG A 347 0.72 -3.11 -8.09
C ARG A 347 -0.14 -3.80 -7.01
N TYR A 348 -0.93 -4.82 -7.38
CA TYR A 348 -1.71 -5.62 -6.44
C TYR A 348 -0.86 -6.48 -5.51
N LEU A 349 0.42 -6.71 -5.85
CA LEU A 349 1.39 -7.45 -5.04
C LEU A 349 2.14 -6.54 -4.05
N THR A 350 2.08 -5.21 -4.22
CA THR A 350 2.78 -4.27 -3.33
C THR A 350 2.41 -4.47 -1.85
N PRO A 351 1.13 -4.61 -1.46
CA PRO A 351 0.77 -4.94 -0.09
C PRO A 351 1.34 -6.27 0.40
N ALA A 352 1.41 -7.32 -0.46
CA ALA A 352 2.02 -8.59 -0.11
C ALA A 352 3.51 -8.44 0.21
N VAL A 353 4.23 -7.58 -0.52
CA VAL A 353 5.65 -7.28 -0.24
C VAL A 353 5.79 -6.52 1.08
N ILE A 354 4.92 -5.54 1.37
CA ILE A 354 4.94 -4.80 2.63
C ILE A 354 4.72 -5.76 3.82
N PHE A 355 3.68 -6.57 3.77
CA PHE A 355 3.38 -7.55 4.81
C PHE A 355 4.45 -8.65 4.90
N GLY A 356 4.94 -9.13 3.76
CA GLY A 356 6.02 -10.10 3.67
C GLY A 356 7.32 -9.61 4.29
N ALA A 357 7.68 -8.35 4.07
CA ALA A 357 8.85 -7.73 4.69
C ALA A 357 8.71 -7.61 6.21
N VAL A 358 7.51 -7.32 6.72
CA VAL A 358 7.23 -7.37 8.17
C VAL A 358 7.44 -8.78 8.72
N LEU A 359 6.89 -9.81 8.06
CA LEU A 359 7.07 -11.21 8.47
C LEU A 359 8.52 -11.65 8.40
N ALA A 360 9.26 -11.26 7.35
CA ALA A 360 10.68 -11.52 7.17
C ALA A 360 11.50 -10.91 8.33
N GLY A 361 11.28 -9.65 8.65
CA GLY A 361 11.90 -9.00 9.79
C GLY A 361 11.57 -9.70 11.11
N ARG A 362 10.31 -10.07 11.31
CA ARG A 362 9.86 -10.80 12.50
C ARG A 362 10.47 -12.20 12.60
N LEU A 363 10.63 -12.91 11.49
CA LEU A 363 11.31 -14.21 11.45
C LEU A 363 12.78 -14.09 11.84
N LEU A 364 13.53 -13.18 11.19
CA LEU A 364 14.94 -12.96 11.47
C LEU A 364 15.17 -12.52 12.93
N GLY A 365 14.31 -11.66 13.47
CA GLY A 365 14.32 -11.29 14.88
C GLY A 365 14.07 -12.49 15.83
N ARG A 366 13.25 -13.48 15.43
CA ARG A 366 13.05 -14.72 16.22
C ARG A 366 14.27 -15.62 16.16
N LEU A 367 14.84 -15.81 14.97
CA LEU A 367 16.03 -16.65 14.78
C LEU A 367 17.20 -16.11 15.61
N THR A 368 17.37 -14.78 15.67
CA THR A 368 18.39 -14.15 16.54
C THR A 368 18.12 -14.37 18.02
N SER A 369 16.86 -14.49 18.45
CA SER A 369 16.51 -14.79 19.84
C SER A 369 16.72 -16.27 20.17
N ALA A 370 16.33 -17.19 19.26
CA ALA A 370 16.34 -18.63 19.47
C ALA A 370 17.75 -19.22 19.40
N ALA A 371 18.60 -18.67 18.54
CA ALA A 371 19.94 -19.22 18.29
C ALA A 371 20.87 -19.11 19.51
N ARG A 372 20.42 -18.53 20.66
CA ARG A 372 21.29 -18.18 21.78
C ARG A 372 22.63 -17.60 21.31
N LEU A 373 22.62 -17.12 20.07
CA LEU A 373 23.70 -16.36 19.51
C LEU A 373 23.86 -15.19 20.47
N SER A 374 24.85 -15.29 21.32
CA SER A 374 25.36 -14.17 22.12
C SER A 374 25.97 -13.15 21.16
N LEU A 375 25.28 -12.87 20.06
CA LEU A 375 25.59 -11.74 19.21
C LEU A 375 25.45 -10.54 20.14
N LYS A 376 26.62 -10.12 20.66
CA LYS A 376 26.70 -8.86 21.39
C LYS A 376 25.89 -7.85 20.58
N PRO A 377 25.14 -6.95 21.21
CA PRO A 377 24.31 -5.95 20.49
C PRO A 377 25.07 -5.26 19.35
N ARG A 378 26.39 -5.10 19.51
CA ARG A 378 27.28 -4.55 18.47
C ARG A 378 27.37 -5.39 17.20
N ALA A 379 27.42 -6.72 17.32
CA ALA A 379 27.46 -7.60 16.14
C ALA A 379 26.13 -7.63 15.39
N ALA A 380 24.98 -7.58 16.10
CA ALA A 380 23.67 -7.46 15.48
C ALA A 380 23.49 -6.11 14.78
N MET A 381 24.00 -5.02 15.38
CA MET A 381 24.03 -3.70 14.75
C MET A 381 24.93 -3.69 13.51
N ALA A 382 26.13 -4.32 13.58
CA ALA A 382 27.03 -4.45 12.44
C ALA A 382 26.38 -5.23 11.28
N LEU A 383 25.72 -6.36 11.55
CA LEU A 383 24.98 -7.10 10.52
C LEU A 383 23.86 -6.26 9.91
N GLY A 384 23.10 -5.56 10.74
CA GLY A 384 22.06 -4.62 10.27
C GLY A 384 22.65 -3.50 9.42
N ALA A 385 23.78 -2.93 9.83
CA ALA A 385 24.47 -1.87 9.06
C ALA A 385 25.00 -2.39 7.73
N VAL A 386 25.56 -3.61 7.68
CA VAL A 386 26.01 -4.24 6.43
C VAL A 386 24.84 -4.48 5.49
N LEU A 387 23.71 -5.02 5.99
CA LEU A 387 22.50 -5.22 5.17
C LEU A 387 21.97 -3.89 4.60
N ILE A 388 21.82 -2.87 5.46
CA ILE A 388 21.41 -1.54 5.02
C ILE A 388 22.44 -0.97 4.03
N GLY A 389 23.74 -1.11 4.32
CA GLY A 389 24.80 -0.62 3.46
C GLY A 389 24.79 -1.24 2.06
N CYS A 390 24.60 -2.57 1.95
CA CYS A 390 24.50 -3.25 0.66
C CYS A 390 23.32 -2.75 -0.17
N PHE A 391 22.13 -2.64 0.45
CA PHE A 391 20.95 -2.16 -0.24
C PHE A 391 21.06 -0.65 -0.56
N ALA A 392 21.64 0.17 0.35
CA ALA A 392 21.85 1.59 0.14
C ALA A 392 22.83 1.86 -1.01
N ALA A 393 23.93 1.08 -1.10
CA ALA A 393 24.86 1.17 -2.21
C ALA A 393 24.16 0.90 -3.55
N GLY A 394 23.29 -0.11 -3.60
CA GLY A 394 22.51 -0.41 -4.81
C GLY A 394 21.53 0.69 -5.18
N THR A 395 20.81 1.23 -4.21
CA THR A 395 19.91 2.38 -4.44
C THR A 395 20.71 3.61 -4.87
N GLY A 396 21.87 3.86 -4.25
CA GLY A 396 22.78 4.95 -4.63
C GLY A 396 23.27 4.84 -6.07
N LEU A 397 23.66 3.64 -6.52
CA LEU A 397 24.04 3.40 -7.91
C LEU A 397 22.88 3.63 -8.90
N GLN A 398 21.65 3.29 -8.50
CA GLN A 398 20.47 3.57 -9.32
C GLN A 398 20.16 5.07 -9.39
N LEU A 399 20.30 5.80 -8.28
CA LEU A 399 20.08 7.24 -8.21
C LEU A 399 21.17 8.05 -8.93
N ALA A 400 22.38 7.50 -9.04
CA ALA A 400 23.49 8.11 -9.80
C ALA A 400 23.29 8.04 -11.33
N GLN A 401 22.35 7.22 -11.81
CA GLN A 401 22.02 7.18 -13.23
C GLN A 401 21.26 8.46 -13.63
N PRO A 402 21.63 9.09 -14.78
CA PRO A 402 20.93 10.28 -15.24
C PRO A 402 19.44 9.97 -15.45
N THR A 403 18.60 10.68 -14.73
CA THR A 403 17.15 10.57 -14.90
C THR A 403 16.74 11.43 -16.09
N PRO A 404 16.25 10.85 -17.20
CA PRO A 404 15.77 11.65 -18.32
C PRO A 404 14.60 12.54 -17.85
N PRO A 405 14.55 13.83 -18.27
CA PRO A 405 13.44 14.70 -17.93
C PRO A 405 12.12 14.03 -18.32
N GLN A 406 11.14 14.12 -17.45
CA GLN A 406 9.82 13.51 -17.69
C GLN A 406 9.26 14.00 -19.04
N ALA A 407 8.96 13.07 -19.94
CA ALA A 407 8.49 13.38 -21.29
C ALA A 407 7.24 14.27 -21.28
N THR A 408 6.38 14.11 -20.28
CA THR A 408 5.16 14.91 -20.08
C THR A 408 5.45 16.35 -19.63
N ALA A 409 6.54 16.60 -18.88
CA ALA A 409 6.93 17.96 -18.51
C ALA A 409 7.45 18.72 -19.73
N ARG A 410 8.21 18.04 -20.58
CA ARG A 410 8.65 18.61 -21.87
C ARG A 410 7.46 18.87 -22.81
N LEU A 411 6.48 17.97 -22.83
CA LEU A 411 5.23 18.15 -23.56
C LEU A 411 4.46 19.37 -23.06
N ALA A 412 4.35 19.57 -21.75
CA ALA A 412 3.69 20.73 -21.15
C ALA A 412 4.35 22.05 -21.61
N THR A 413 5.68 22.09 -21.63
CA THR A 413 6.44 23.24 -22.13
C THR A 413 6.21 23.46 -23.63
N PHE A 414 6.26 22.39 -24.44
CA PHE A 414 6.01 22.46 -25.87
C PHE A 414 4.60 23.02 -26.18
N LEU A 415 3.57 22.53 -25.52
CA LEU A 415 2.20 23.03 -25.72
C LEU A 415 2.08 24.50 -25.34
N ALA A 416 2.69 24.91 -24.22
CA ALA A 416 2.67 26.31 -23.79
C ALA A 416 3.40 27.24 -24.78
N GLN A 417 4.53 26.81 -25.36
CA GLN A 417 5.29 27.58 -26.36
C GLN A 417 4.52 27.76 -27.68
N HIS A 418 3.58 26.87 -27.98
CA HIS A 418 2.73 26.95 -29.18
C HIS A 418 1.35 27.55 -28.89
N ASP A 419 1.18 28.17 -27.72
CA ASP A 419 -0.09 28.81 -27.26
C ASP A 419 -1.29 27.85 -27.23
N LEU A 420 -1.04 26.56 -27.06
CA LEU A 420 -2.04 25.50 -26.94
C LEU A 420 -2.48 25.38 -25.48
N ARG A 421 -3.49 26.19 -25.06
CA ARG A 421 -3.86 26.38 -23.65
C ARG A 421 -4.91 25.41 -23.16
N ALA A 422 -5.91 25.05 -23.98
CA ALA A 422 -6.99 24.17 -23.62
C ALA A 422 -7.15 23.04 -24.64
N GLY A 423 -7.07 21.79 -24.19
CA GLY A 423 -7.14 20.64 -25.08
C GLY A 423 -7.63 19.37 -24.38
N LEU A 424 -7.81 18.37 -25.22
CA LEU A 424 -8.14 17.01 -24.83
C LEU A 424 -6.90 16.12 -24.95
N GLY A 425 -6.86 15.02 -24.23
CA GLY A 425 -5.74 14.07 -24.36
C GLY A 425 -6.08 12.68 -23.88
N ASP A 426 -5.21 11.70 -24.19
CA ASP A 426 -5.31 10.41 -23.52
C ASP A 426 -5.04 10.56 -22.01
N TYR A 427 -5.46 9.56 -21.24
CA TYR A 427 -5.38 9.62 -19.78
C TYR A 427 -3.97 9.95 -19.26
N TRP A 428 -2.92 9.35 -19.86
CA TRP A 428 -1.55 9.46 -19.35
C TRP A 428 -0.88 10.81 -19.63
N CYS A 429 -1.34 11.55 -20.65
CA CYS A 429 -0.80 12.86 -20.97
C CYS A 429 -1.75 14.02 -20.65
N SER A 430 -2.85 13.79 -19.93
CA SER A 430 -3.84 14.83 -19.63
C SER A 430 -3.58 15.57 -18.31
N SER A 431 -4.06 15.01 -17.21
CA SER A 431 -3.99 15.66 -15.89
C SER A 431 -2.56 15.95 -15.44
N VAL A 432 -1.59 15.10 -15.83
CA VAL A 432 -0.17 15.30 -15.53
C VAL A 432 0.39 16.55 -16.21
N VAL A 433 0.05 16.77 -17.48
CA VAL A 433 0.44 17.99 -18.24
C VAL A 433 -0.17 19.23 -17.59
N THR A 434 -1.44 19.15 -17.19
CA THR A 434 -2.12 20.26 -16.50
C THR A 434 -1.38 20.63 -15.20
N VAL A 435 -0.98 19.65 -14.39
CA VAL A 435 -0.26 19.89 -13.13
C VAL A 435 1.16 20.39 -13.41
N GLN A 436 1.89 19.78 -14.37
CA GLN A 436 3.27 20.13 -14.69
C GLN A 436 3.41 21.51 -15.33
N SER A 437 2.39 21.99 -16.06
CA SER A 437 2.33 23.35 -16.56
C SER A 437 1.95 24.40 -15.52
N GLY A 438 1.62 23.98 -14.27
CA GLY A 438 1.05 24.86 -13.26
C GLY A 438 -0.34 25.38 -13.64
N GLY A 439 -1.07 24.67 -14.50
CA GLY A 439 -2.39 25.06 -15.01
C GLY A 439 -2.36 26.01 -16.21
N LYS A 440 -1.18 26.38 -16.74
CA LYS A 440 -1.05 27.21 -17.96
C LYS A 440 -1.59 26.49 -19.20
N VAL A 441 -1.45 25.18 -19.23
CA VAL A 441 -2.01 24.29 -20.25
C VAL A 441 -2.98 23.34 -19.55
N VAL A 442 -4.23 23.37 -19.95
CA VAL A 442 -5.30 22.51 -19.40
C VAL A 442 -5.58 21.39 -20.40
N VAL A 443 -5.28 20.16 -20.05
CA VAL A 443 -5.60 18.99 -20.86
C VAL A 443 -6.56 18.07 -20.10
N ARG A 444 -7.67 17.69 -20.74
CA ARG A 444 -8.73 16.87 -20.14
C ARG A 444 -8.75 15.47 -20.74
N PRO A 445 -8.84 14.41 -19.89
CA PRO A 445 -8.74 13.04 -20.37
C PRO A 445 -9.98 12.56 -21.13
N VAL A 446 -9.74 11.94 -22.28
CA VAL A 446 -10.75 11.29 -23.10
C VAL A 446 -10.35 9.87 -23.48
N ILE A 447 -11.34 9.04 -23.78
CA ILE A 447 -11.17 7.69 -24.31
C ILE A 447 -12.09 7.48 -25.51
N ALA A 448 -11.80 6.48 -26.34
CA ALA A 448 -12.72 6.06 -27.40
C ALA A 448 -13.80 5.14 -26.82
N ASN A 449 -15.05 5.38 -27.18
CA ASN A 449 -16.17 4.47 -26.90
C ASN A 449 -16.20 3.28 -27.88
N ALA A 450 -17.18 2.38 -27.74
CA ALA A 450 -17.36 1.21 -28.62
C ALA A 450 -17.52 1.57 -30.12
N HIS A 451 -17.99 2.79 -30.43
CA HIS A 451 -18.11 3.31 -31.79
C HIS A 451 -16.83 4.00 -32.28
N GLY A 452 -15.75 3.99 -31.48
CA GLY A 452 -14.48 4.63 -31.78
C GLY A 452 -14.53 6.17 -31.76
N ARG A 453 -15.52 6.77 -31.10
CA ARG A 453 -15.63 8.21 -30.88
C ARG A 453 -15.06 8.59 -29.52
N LEU A 454 -14.37 9.74 -29.43
CA LEU A 454 -13.84 10.25 -28.18
C LEU A 454 -14.98 10.73 -27.27
N VAL A 455 -14.95 10.27 -26.03
CA VAL A 455 -15.86 10.65 -24.96
C VAL A 455 -15.07 10.97 -23.70
N ARG A 456 -15.68 11.66 -22.75
CA ARG A 456 -15.08 11.92 -21.44
C ARG A 456 -14.60 10.61 -20.81
N TYR A 457 -13.38 10.61 -20.29
CA TYR A 457 -12.93 9.53 -19.41
C TYR A 457 -13.60 9.70 -18.05
N ALA A 458 -14.50 8.76 -17.70
CA ALA A 458 -15.36 8.91 -16.52
C ALA A 458 -14.64 8.70 -15.18
N ARG A 459 -13.40 8.14 -15.15
CA ARG A 459 -12.70 7.86 -13.89
C ARG A 459 -11.82 9.03 -13.49
N GLN A 460 -11.89 9.41 -12.21
CA GLN A 460 -11.07 10.47 -11.61
C GLN A 460 -11.18 11.80 -12.40
N THR A 461 -12.37 12.17 -12.83
CA THR A 461 -12.65 13.40 -13.57
C THR A 461 -13.90 14.07 -13.07
N SER A 462 -13.98 15.38 -13.28
CA SER A 462 -15.18 16.17 -13.01
C SER A 462 -15.99 16.42 -14.30
N ALA A 463 -17.31 16.33 -14.23
CA ALA A 463 -18.19 16.68 -15.35
C ALA A 463 -18.04 18.16 -15.75
N GLY A 464 -17.83 19.04 -14.77
CA GLY A 464 -17.59 20.46 -15.00
C GLY A 464 -16.31 20.79 -15.78
N TRP A 465 -15.41 19.81 -15.99
CA TRP A 465 -14.23 20.02 -16.83
C TRP A 465 -14.54 20.06 -18.33
N TYR A 466 -15.74 19.60 -18.73
CA TYR A 466 -16.14 19.46 -20.12
C TYR A 466 -17.35 20.32 -20.47
N ALA A 467 -18.23 20.59 -19.50
CA ALA A 467 -19.45 21.34 -19.73
C ALA A 467 -19.14 22.80 -20.07
N GLY A 468 -19.56 23.24 -21.27
CA GLY A 468 -19.36 24.63 -21.74
C GLY A 468 -17.88 25.01 -21.92
N HIS A 469 -16.98 24.05 -22.13
CA HIS A 469 -15.58 24.29 -22.40
C HIS A 469 -15.21 23.89 -23.82
N ASP A 470 -14.52 24.78 -24.49
CA ASP A 470 -13.99 24.64 -25.81
C ASP A 470 -12.52 24.15 -25.76
N PHE A 471 -12.19 23.21 -26.65
CA PHE A 471 -10.85 22.62 -26.72
C PHE A 471 -10.26 22.82 -28.12
N GLY A 472 -9.07 23.44 -28.19
CA GLY A 472 -8.40 23.75 -29.46
C GLY A 472 -7.56 22.61 -30.02
N PHE A 473 -7.21 21.60 -29.21
CA PHE A 473 -6.33 20.51 -29.63
C PHE A 473 -6.62 19.20 -28.93
N PHE A 474 -6.12 18.11 -29.51
CA PHE A 474 -6.07 16.79 -28.91
C PHE A 474 -4.65 16.23 -28.95
N VAL A 475 -4.16 15.69 -27.83
CA VAL A 475 -2.82 15.10 -27.70
C VAL A 475 -2.88 13.65 -27.23
N PHE A 476 -2.08 12.79 -27.85
CA PHE A 476 -1.97 11.39 -27.44
C PHE A 476 -0.56 10.84 -27.67
N ASN A 477 -0.22 9.79 -26.90
CA ASN A 477 1.03 9.06 -27.07
C ASN A 477 0.87 8.01 -28.15
N THR A 478 1.71 8.02 -29.18
CA THR A 478 1.61 7.09 -30.33
C THR A 478 2.10 5.68 -30.00
N THR A 479 2.93 5.51 -28.99
CA THR A 479 3.51 4.22 -28.58
C THR A 479 2.74 3.57 -27.42
N GLN A 480 2.04 4.36 -26.63
CA GLN A 480 1.34 3.91 -25.41
C GLN A 480 -0.02 4.61 -25.25
N SER A 481 -0.84 4.62 -26.30
CA SER A 481 -2.16 5.24 -26.19
C SER A 481 -3.07 4.45 -25.23
N PHE A 482 -3.85 5.19 -24.45
CA PHE A 482 -4.79 4.61 -23.50
C PHE A 482 -6.23 4.72 -23.99
N GLY A 483 -7.04 3.67 -23.79
CA GLY A 483 -8.47 3.70 -24.05
C GLY A 483 -8.84 3.96 -25.50
N GLY A 484 -8.02 3.52 -26.47
CA GLY A 484 -8.28 3.69 -27.90
C GLY A 484 -8.21 5.14 -28.42
N ALA A 485 -7.70 6.05 -27.58
CA ALA A 485 -7.45 7.45 -27.96
C ALA A 485 -6.38 7.52 -29.07
N SER A 486 -6.75 7.99 -30.25
CA SER A 486 -5.91 7.95 -31.46
C SER A 486 -6.32 9.03 -32.46
N GLN A 487 -5.50 9.25 -33.47
CA GLN A 487 -5.86 10.15 -34.58
C GLN A 487 -7.18 9.72 -35.27
N ARG A 488 -7.40 8.40 -35.41
CA ARG A 488 -8.64 7.88 -36.02
C ARG A 488 -9.87 8.20 -35.18
N SER A 489 -9.80 7.99 -33.84
CA SER A 489 -10.90 8.31 -32.95
C SER A 489 -11.19 9.81 -32.89
N ALA A 490 -10.15 10.65 -32.91
CA ALA A 490 -10.30 12.10 -32.98
C ALA A 490 -10.96 12.55 -34.28
N ALA A 491 -10.51 12.04 -35.43
CA ALA A 491 -11.09 12.37 -36.73
C ALA A 491 -12.56 11.91 -36.86
N ARG A 492 -12.91 10.76 -36.29
CA ARG A 492 -14.31 10.28 -36.24
C ARG A 492 -15.20 11.16 -35.36
N THR A 493 -14.64 11.83 -34.38
CA THR A 493 -15.42 12.64 -33.43
C THR A 493 -15.55 14.07 -33.89
N PHE A 494 -14.45 14.68 -34.34
CA PHE A 494 -14.33 16.12 -34.61
C PHE A 494 -14.11 16.46 -36.09
N GLY A 495 -14.00 15.45 -36.96
CA GLY A 495 -13.56 15.65 -38.33
C GLY A 495 -12.04 15.71 -38.49
N PRO A 496 -11.52 15.89 -39.72
CA PRO A 496 -10.09 15.95 -39.97
C PRO A 496 -9.47 17.17 -39.28
N PRO A 497 -8.27 17.02 -38.65
CA PRO A 497 -7.55 18.15 -38.07
C PRO A 497 -7.00 19.05 -39.16
N SER A 498 -6.96 20.36 -38.94
CA SER A 498 -6.34 21.32 -39.85
C SER A 498 -4.81 21.29 -39.79
N ARG A 499 -4.25 20.96 -38.63
CA ARG A 499 -2.82 20.89 -38.41
C ARG A 499 -2.47 19.72 -37.51
N THR A 500 -1.36 19.05 -37.82
CA THR A 500 -0.78 17.99 -36.96
C THR A 500 0.65 18.35 -36.62
N MET A 501 1.00 18.24 -35.34
CA MET A 501 2.35 18.45 -34.82
C MET A 501 2.83 17.17 -34.13
N SER A 502 4.14 16.92 -34.16
CA SER A 502 4.77 15.79 -33.47
C SER A 502 5.80 16.29 -32.48
N PHE A 503 5.83 15.73 -31.28
CA PHE A 503 6.79 16.03 -30.25
C PHE A 503 7.21 14.73 -29.52
N GLY A 504 8.35 14.19 -29.85
CA GLY A 504 8.77 12.86 -29.37
C GLY A 504 7.71 11.79 -29.67
N PRO A 505 7.26 11.03 -28.66
CA PRO A 505 6.23 10.03 -28.86
C PRO A 505 4.80 10.61 -28.92
N TYR A 506 4.66 11.93 -28.80
CA TYR A 506 3.35 12.58 -28.76
C TYR A 506 2.96 13.14 -30.12
N ARG A 507 1.67 13.05 -30.44
CA ARG A 507 1.05 13.69 -31.59
C ARG A 507 -0.02 14.64 -31.10
N VAL A 508 -0.01 15.87 -31.63
CA VAL A 508 -0.95 16.96 -31.32
C VAL A 508 -1.74 17.29 -32.57
N LEU A 509 -3.05 17.14 -32.49
CA LEU A 509 -4.00 17.45 -33.55
C LEU A 509 -4.71 18.76 -33.21
N ILE A 510 -4.82 19.66 -34.17
CA ILE A 510 -5.38 21.01 -33.98
C ILE A 510 -6.52 21.22 -34.99
N TRP A 511 -7.61 21.84 -34.53
CA TRP A 511 -8.74 22.20 -35.38
C TRP A 511 -8.85 23.71 -35.54
N PRO A 512 -9.43 24.22 -36.64
CA PRO A 512 -9.60 25.65 -36.86
C PRO A 512 -10.68 26.25 -35.95
N HIS A 513 -11.61 25.43 -35.50
CA HIS A 513 -12.67 25.79 -34.54
C HIS A 513 -12.53 24.93 -33.28
N PRO A 514 -12.91 25.46 -32.13
CA PRO A 514 -12.96 24.70 -30.91
C PRO A 514 -13.84 23.44 -31.03
N VAL A 515 -13.41 22.35 -30.37
CA VAL A 515 -14.13 21.10 -30.34
C VAL A 515 -14.71 20.87 -28.96
N GLU A 516 -15.87 20.24 -28.89
CA GLU A 516 -16.57 19.92 -27.65
C GLU A 516 -16.66 18.42 -27.42
N VAL A 517 -16.65 18.00 -26.19
CA VAL A 517 -16.90 16.63 -25.76
C VAL A 517 -18.06 16.59 -24.78
N SER A 518 -18.99 15.68 -24.98
CA SER A 518 -20.10 15.48 -24.05
C SER A 518 -19.59 15.33 -22.59
N PRO A 519 -20.17 16.04 -21.64
CA PRO A 519 -19.86 15.87 -20.22
C PRO A 519 -20.32 14.52 -19.67
N VAL A 520 -21.22 13.83 -20.38
CA VAL A 520 -21.69 12.49 -20.04
C VAL A 520 -20.63 11.49 -20.49
N GLY A 521 -19.85 10.96 -19.55
CA GLY A 521 -18.94 9.86 -19.80
C GLY A 521 -19.69 8.55 -19.85
N LEU A 522 -19.41 7.71 -20.85
CA LEU A 522 -19.85 6.33 -20.79
C LEU A 522 -18.97 5.58 -19.77
N ALA A 523 -19.60 4.98 -18.76
CA ALA A 523 -18.96 4.00 -17.92
C ALA A 523 -18.69 2.76 -18.79
N THR A 524 -17.44 2.46 -19.04
CA THR A 524 -17.00 1.21 -19.69
C THR A 524 -16.28 0.33 -18.68
#